data_4258a0d16f9fc5c3f5131665c6751618
#
_entry.id   4258a0d16f9fc5c3f5131665c6751618
#
_cell.length_a   1.000
_cell.length_b   1.000
_cell.length_c   1.000
_cell.angle_alpha   90.00
_cell.angle_beta   90.00
_cell.angle_gamma   90.00
#
_symmetry.space_group_name_H-M   'P 1'
#
loop_
_entity.id
_entity.type
_entity.pdbx_description
1 polymer ?
#
loop_
_entity_poly.entity_id
_entity_poly.type
_entity_poly.pdbx_seq_one_letter_code
_entity_poly.pdbx_strand_id
1 'polypeptide(L)'
;MKKLSNFAWLLAAMLSATTLTACGDNNNDLHQENISSANVSEGLTQVFTAGMPKAVGGYSIARNAQGQVYLMKKSWGRDKVEFEYKAANSGNTNAPDVVMTVTDDDDRKVYNLFLNKDGYVQHCDETEYERGKAPKSETWDFEYNADGQLVKVVSSEDGYETTHITYKSGNIVRTSVVSRGREKDRHDIYYTSNTVASPILNKGNMMFFDTTFDIDVEELQFAYYAGLLGKATKHLPVRSIDEENEVTTFRWKFNANGYPTSLTEGDDTKRISW
;
A
#
# COMPACT_ATOMS: atom_id res chain seq x y z
N MET A 1 10.17 1.82 37.42
CA MET A 1 9.58 0.88 38.42
C MET A 1 8.41 0.18 37.75
N LYS A 2 8.54 -1.14 37.61
CA LYS A 2 7.60 -2.03 36.92
C LYS A 2 6.24 -2.08 37.60
N LYS A 3 5.14 -2.07 36.84
CA LYS A 3 3.86 -2.63 37.27
C LYS A 3 3.33 -3.58 36.23
N LEU A 4 3.45 -4.87 36.50
CA LEU A 4 2.67 -5.93 35.87
C LEU A 4 1.22 -5.83 36.32
N SER A 5 0.28 -6.00 35.39
CA SER A 5 -1.13 -6.26 35.70
C SER A 5 -1.59 -7.47 34.90
N ASN A 6 -1.76 -8.59 35.60
CA ASN A 6 -2.42 -9.80 35.12
C ASN A 6 -3.93 -9.57 35.01
N PHE A 7 -4.57 -9.89 33.89
CA PHE A 7 -6.00 -10.12 33.82
C PHE A 7 -6.28 -11.50 33.21
N ALA A 8 -6.93 -12.32 34.04
CA ALA A 8 -7.40 -13.66 33.72
C ALA A 8 -8.72 -13.58 32.91
N TRP A 9 -8.84 -14.43 31.92
CA TRP A 9 -10.04 -14.59 31.10
C TRP A 9 -10.91 -15.73 31.61
N LEU A 10 -12.20 -15.42 31.80
CA LEU A 10 -13.27 -16.39 32.04
C LEU A 10 -13.97 -16.67 30.70
N LEU A 11 -13.96 -17.96 30.32
CA LEU A 11 -14.80 -18.50 29.24
C LEU A 11 -16.24 -18.60 29.73
N ALA A 12 -17.19 -18.12 28.92
CA ALA A 12 -18.60 -18.52 29.02
C ALA A 12 -19.10 -18.91 27.62
N ALA A 13 -19.28 -20.22 27.43
CA ALA A 13 -19.98 -20.79 26.26
C ALA A 13 -21.49 -20.71 26.50
N MET A 14 -22.26 -20.21 25.52
CA MET A 14 -23.70 -20.46 25.42
C MET A 14 -24.04 -20.91 24.01
N LEU A 15 -24.38 -22.18 23.88
CA LEU A 15 -25.13 -22.75 22.78
C LEU A 15 -26.61 -22.31 22.91
N SER A 16 -27.19 -21.81 21.82
CA SER A 16 -28.62 -21.86 21.61
C SER A 16 -28.92 -22.07 20.13
N ALA A 17 -29.37 -23.26 19.82
CA ALA A 17 -29.94 -23.62 18.54
C ALA A 17 -31.40 -23.14 18.47
N THR A 18 -31.76 -22.38 17.43
CA THR A 18 -33.15 -22.22 17.00
C THR A 18 -33.20 -22.35 15.48
N THR A 19 -33.85 -23.43 15.06
CA THR A 19 -34.28 -23.67 13.67
C THR A 19 -35.49 -22.81 13.39
N LEU A 20 -35.44 -21.96 12.37
CA LEU A 20 -36.64 -21.42 11.72
C LEU A 20 -36.46 -21.55 10.21
N THR A 21 -37.26 -22.47 9.66
CA THR A 21 -37.54 -22.57 8.22
C THR A 21 -38.46 -21.42 7.82
N ALA A 22 -38.00 -20.60 6.87
CA ALA A 22 -38.90 -19.76 6.09
C ALA A 22 -38.36 -19.71 4.64
N CYS A 23 -39.14 -20.26 3.73
CA CYS A 23 -39.01 -20.04 2.29
C CYS A 23 -39.25 -18.57 1.96
N GLY A 24 -38.36 -18.01 1.17
CA GLY A 24 -38.55 -16.70 0.57
C GLY A 24 -37.50 -16.57 -0.55
N ASP A 25 -37.99 -16.75 -1.80
CA ASP A 25 -37.23 -16.45 -3.01
C ASP A 25 -36.79 -14.99 -2.98
N ASN A 26 -35.46 -14.75 -2.94
CA ASN A 26 -34.88 -13.55 -3.45
C ASN A 26 -33.51 -13.92 -4.04
N ASN A 27 -33.50 -14.05 -5.36
CA ASN A 27 -32.31 -14.07 -6.18
C ASN A 27 -31.56 -12.74 -5.98
N ASN A 28 -30.61 -12.71 -5.06
CA ASN A 28 -29.48 -11.82 -5.12
C ASN A 28 -28.28 -12.70 -5.48
N ASP A 29 -28.11 -12.95 -6.77
CA ASP A 29 -26.86 -13.37 -7.36
C ASP A 29 -25.84 -12.28 -7.10
N LEU A 30 -25.10 -12.40 -5.99
CA LEU A 30 -23.81 -11.78 -5.86
C LEU A 30 -22.91 -12.50 -6.88
N HIS A 31 -22.84 -11.96 -8.08
CA HIS A 31 -21.82 -12.34 -9.04
C HIS A 31 -20.46 -12.04 -8.42
N GLN A 32 -19.89 -13.06 -7.81
CA GLN A 32 -18.49 -13.06 -7.43
C GLN A 32 -17.71 -13.17 -8.75
N GLU A 33 -17.31 -12.00 -9.29
CA GLU A 33 -16.48 -11.97 -10.49
C GLU A 33 -15.13 -12.62 -10.15
N ASN A 34 -14.83 -13.74 -10.83
CA ASN A 34 -13.56 -14.43 -10.73
C ASN A 34 -12.44 -13.49 -11.18
N ILE A 35 -11.62 -13.02 -10.24
CA ILE A 35 -10.43 -12.24 -10.52
C ILE A 35 -9.44 -13.18 -11.23
N SER A 36 -9.19 -12.95 -12.50
CA SER A 36 -8.24 -13.75 -13.27
C SER A 36 -6.84 -13.16 -13.15
N SER A 37 -5.80 -13.99 -13.37
CA SER A 37 -4.40 -13.50 -13.46
C SER A 37 -4.20 -12.43 -14.54
N ALA A 38 -5.14 -12.30 -15.48
CA ALA A 38 -5.19 -11.20 -16.44
C ALA A 38 -5.42 -9.84 -15.75
N ASN A 39 -6.24 -9.78 -14.68
CA ASN A 39 -6.54 -8.53 -13.96
C ASN A 39 -5.31 -7.96 -13.25
N VAL A 40 -4.38 -8.81 -12.81
CA VAL A 40 -3.14 -8.35 -12.14
C VAL A 40 -2.18 -7.69 -13.14
N SER A 41 -2.08 -8.20 -14.37
CA SER A 41 -1.26 -7.57 -15.43
C SER A 41 -1.91 -6.26 -15.94
N GLU A 42 -3.23 -6.16 -15.91
CA GLU A 42 -3.97 -4.93 -16.22
C GLU A 42 -3.72 -3.85 -15.17
N GLY A 43 -3.70 -4.19 -13.86
CA GLY A 43 -3.39 -3.25 -12.77
C GLY A 43 -2.05 -2.55 -13.00
N LEU A 44 -1.00 -3.29 -13.32
CA LEU A 44 0.34 -2.71 -13.56
C LEU A 44 0.34 -1.72 -14.74
N THR A 45 -0.33 -2.06 -15.86
CA THR A 45 -0.43 -1.17 -17.02
C THR A 45 -1.31 0.04 -16.77
N GLN A 46 -2.31 -0.06 -15.90
CA GLN A 46 -3.15 1.07 -15.48
C GLN A 46 -2.40 2.05 -14.57
N VAL A 47 -1.48 1.56 -13.73
CA VAL A 47 -0.67 2.41 -12.84
C VAL A 47 0.49 3.03 -13.61
N PHE A 48 1.28 2.25 -14.35
CA PHE A 48 2.50 2.71 -15.03
C PHE A 48 2.29 2.90 -16.55
N THR A 49 1.32 3.72 -16.92
CA THR A 49 0.91 3.98 -18.33
C THR A 49 2.02 4.50 -19.24
N ALA A 50 3.00 5.22 -18.69
CA ALA A 50 4.13 5.81 -19.43
C ALA A 50 5.42 4.99 -19.34
N GLY A 51 5.34 3.79 -18.76
CA GLY A 51 6.49 2.93 -18.50
C GLY A 51 6.86 2.89 -17.03
N MET A 52 7.44 1.78 -16.64
CA MET A 52 7.76 1.45 -15.26
C MET A 52 9.24 1.71 -14.97
N PRO A 53 9.62 2.19 -13.79
CA PRO A 53 11.02 2.30 -13.41
C PRO A 53 11.70 0.91 -13.34
N LYS A 54 13.01 0.88 -13.62
CA LYS A 54 13.86 -0.33 -13.48
C LYS A 54 14.36 -0.50 -12.05
N ALA A 55 14.49 0.62 -11.33
CA ALA A 55 14.87 0.60 -9.92
C ALA A 55 14.34 1.83 -9.18
N VAL A 56 14.00 1.66 -7.90
CA VAL A 56 13.51 2.70 -6.99
C VAL A 56 14.08 2.48 -5.60
N GLY A 57 14.61 3.53 -4.95
CA GLY A 57 15.10 3.47 -3.57
C GLY A 57 16.21 2.44 -3.33
N GLY A 58 16.99 2.10 -4.38
CA GLY A 58 18.03 1.08 -4.31
C GLY A 58 17.57 -0.35 -4.67
N TYR A 59 16.26 -0.58 -4.85
CA TYR A 59 15.71 -1.86 -5.29
C TYR A 59 15.58 -1.90 -6.81
N SER A 60 16.22 -2.87 -7.46
CA SER A 60 15.99 -3.22 -8.87
C SER A 60 14.67 -3.99 -8.99
N ILE A 61 13.93 -3.76 -10.09
CA ILE A 61 12.61 -4.36 -10.32
C ILE A 61 12.70 -5.34 -11.50
N ALA A 62 12.39 -6.61 -11.25
CA ALA A 62 12.36 -7.66 -12.25
C ALA A 62 10.92 -8.11 -12.56
N ARG A 63 10.65 -8.39 -13.85
CA ARG A 63 9.33 -8.83 -14.34
C ARG A 63 9.43 -10.17 -15.04
N ASN A 64 8.37 -10.96 -14.93
CA ASN A 64 8.22 -12.22 -15.65
C ASN A 64 7.77 -11.98 -17.11
N ALA A 65 7.59 -13.06 -17.88
CA ALA A 65 7.16 -12.99 -19.27
C ALA A 65 5.74 -12.42 -19.47
N GLN A 66 4.91 -12.45 -18.43
CA GLN A 66 3.57 -11.85 -18.38
C GLN A 66 3.61 -10.37 -18.02
N GLY A 67 4.80 -9.80 -17.77
CA GLY A 67 4.99 -8.41 -17.38
C GLY A 67 4.80 -8.13 -15.88
N GLN A 68 4.45 -9.13 -15.09
CA GLN A 68 4.23 -8.99 -13.64
C GLN A 68 5.56 -8.85 -12.90
N VAL A 69 5.63 -7.99 -11.90
CA VAL A 69 6.80 -7.87 -11.01
C VAL A 69 6.84 -9.12 -10.11
N TYR A 70 7.90 -9.88 -10.20
CA TYR A 70 8.07 -11.07 -9.36
C TYR A 70 9.18 -10.92 -8.32
N LEU A 71 10.08 -9.94 -8.50
CA LEU A 71 11.20 -9.71 -7.60
C LEU A 71 11.60 -8.23 -7.59
N MET A 72 11.77 -7.68 -6.40
CA MET A 72 12.53 -6.45 -6.17
C MET A 72 13.70 -6.79 -5.27
N LYS A 73 14.91 -6.34 -5.63
CA LYS A 73 16.12 -6.71 -4.90
C LYS A 73 17.02 -5.49 -4.71
N LYS A 74 17.49 -5.30 -3.49
CA LYS A 74 18.48 -4.28 -3.15
C LYS A 74 19.82 -4.59 -3.81
N SER A 75 20.53 -3.57 -4.26
CA SER A 75 21.84 -3.73 -4.95
C SER A 75 22.92 -4.24 -4.00
N TRP A 76 22.78 -4.00 -2.71
CA TRP A 76 23.67 -4.41 -1.65
C TRP A 76 22.88 -5.04 -0.51
N GLY A 77 23.40 -6.12 0.09
CA GLY A 77 22.70 -6.85 1.15
C GLY A 77 21.87 -8.02 0.61
N ARG A 78 21.00 -8.55 1.47
CA ARG A 78 20.12 -9.69 1.17
C ARG A 78 18.67 -9.27 0.95
N ASP A 79 18.37 -7.98 1.15
CA ASP A 79 17.01 -7.45 1.13
C ASP A 79 16.38 -7.69 -0.24
N LYS A 80 15.23 -8.32 -0.21
CA LYS A 80 14.43 -8.62 -1.40
C LYS A 80 12.94 -8.64 -1.08
N VAL A 81 12.16 -8.39 -2.11
CA VAL A 81 10.70 -8.55 -2.11
C VAL A 81 10.33 -9.50 -3.25
N GLU A 82 9.66 -10.57 -2.94
CA GLU A 82 9.22 -11.59 -3.89
C GLU A 82 7.70 -11.58 -3.99
N PHE A 83 7.17 -11.70 -5.20
CA PHE A 83 5.73 -11.76 -5.47
C PHE A 83 5.38 -13.09 -6.12
N GLU A 84 4.48 -13.85 -5.52
CA GLU A 84 3.91 -15.07 -6.05
C GLU A 84 2.43 -14.83 -6.39
N TYR A 85 2.11 -14.85 -7.67
CA TYR A 85 0.74 -14.70 -8.17
C TYR A 85 0.05 -16.05 -8.21
N LYS A 86 -1.10 -16.17 -7.55
CA LYS A 86 -1.86 -17.44 -7.52
C LYS A 86 -2.75 -17.55 -8.76
N ALA A 87 -2.95 -18.76 -9.24
CA ALA A 87 -3.87 -19.00 -10.35
C ALA A 87 -5.32 -18.77 -9.92
N ALA A 88 -6.10 -18.09 -10.73
CA ALA A 88 -7.50 -17.72 -10.48
C ALA A 88 -8.47 -18.90 -10.19
N ASN A 89 -8.02 -20.15 -10.31
CA ASN A 89 -8.86 -21.35 -10.28
C ASN A 89 -8.66 -22.26 -9.07
N SER A 90 -8.19 -21.75 -7.93
CA SER A 90 -8.02 -22.60 -6.75
C SER A 90 -9.35 -23.08 -6.14
N GLY A 91 -10.50 -22.56 -6.56
CA GLY A 91 -11.82 -22.87 -5.98
C GLY A 91 -11.94 -22.49 -4.50
N ASN A 92 -10.90 -21.92 -3.93
CA ASN A 92 -10.83 -21.50 -2.54
C ASN A 92 -10.92 -19.95 -2.48
N THR A 93 -12.10 -19.45 -2.15
CA THR A 93 -12.37 -18.01 -2.01
C THR A 93 -11.61 -17.35 -0.85
N ASN A 94 -10.97 -18.14 0.01
CA ASN A 94 -10.18 -17.65 1.15
C ASN A 94 -8.66 -17.70 0.87
N ALA A 95 -8.24 -18.04 -0.36
CA ALA A 95 -6.83 -18.00 -0.72
C ALA A 95 -6.45 -16.59 -1.20
N PRO A 96 -5.25 -16.07 -0.85
CA PRO A 96 -4.80 -14.79 -1.37
C PRO A 96 -4.56 -14.86 -2.89
N ASP A 97 -4.77 -13.75 -3.58
CA ASP A 97 -4.49 -13.60 -5.02
C ASP A 97 -3.00 -13.47 -5.29
N VAL A 98 -2.28 -12.80 -4.38
CA VAL A 98 -0.84 -12.60 -4.44
C VAL A 98 -0.25 -12.79 -3.04
N VAL A 99 0.88 -13.49 -2.97
CA VAL A 99 1.71 -13.54 -1.75
C VAL A 99 2.95 -12.69 -1.99
N MET A 100 3.11 -11.62 -1.21
CA MET A 100 4.32 -10.81 -1.19
C MET A 100 5.17 -11.22 0.02
N THR A 101 6.45 -11.49 -0.19
CA THR A 101 7.38 -11.81 0.88
C THR A 101 8.52 -10.80 0.88
N VAL A 102 8.70 -10.10 1.98
CA VAL A 102 9.83 -9.21 2.22
C VAL A 102 10.84 -9.94 3.10
N THR A 103 12.09 -9.94 2.70
CA THR A 103 13.21 -10.50 3.47
C THR A 103 14.22 -9.40 3.71
N ASP A 104 14.55 -9.15 4.97
CA ASP A 104 15.59 -8.24 5.41
C ASP A 104 16.52 -9.00 6.36
N ASP A 105 17.74 -9.27 5.90
CA ASP A 105 18.74 -10.11 6.58
C ASP A 105 18.15 -11.44 7.11
N ASP A 106 17.85 -11.50 8.42
CA ASP A 106 17.34 -12.71 9.10
C ASP A 106 15.81 -12.63 9.38
N ASP A 107 15.17 -11.49 9.10
CA ASP A 107 13.75 -11.29 9.34
C ASP A 107 12.94 -11.40 8.05
N ARG A 108 11.70 -11.85 8.17
CA ARG A 108 10.80 -12.06 7.03
C ARG A 108 9.38 -11.64 7.38
N LYS A 109 8.79 -10.80 6.53
CA LYS A 109 7.36 -10.50 6.56
C LYS A 109 6.67 -11.14 5.35
N VAL A 110 5.52 -11.75 5.57
CA VAL A 110 4.68 -12.37 4.53
C VAL A 110 3.34 -11.67 4.50
N TYR A 111 2.98 -11.16 3.34
CA TYR A 111 1.75 -10.43 3.08
C TYR A 111 0.87 -11.24 2.14
N ASN A 112 -0.28 -11.72 2.63
CA ASN A 112 -1.31 -12.37 1.83
C ASN A 112 -2.26 -11.30 1.29
N LEU A 113 -2.15 -10.97 0.01
CA LEU A 113 -2.88 -9.88 -0.64
C LEU A 113 -4.14 -10.42 -1.31
N PHE A 114 -5.30 -9.83 -0.95
CA PHE A 114 -6.60 -10.10 -1.54
C PHE A 114 -7.01 -8.89 -2.38
N LEU A 115 -7.27 -9.12 -3.68
CA LEU A 115 -7.51 -8.05 -4.62
C LEU A 115 -9.00 -7.78 -4.82
N ASN A 116 -9.36 -6.53 -5.09
CA ASN A 116 -10.67 -6.15 -5.57
C ASN A 116 -10.80 -6.43 -7.09
N LYS A 117 -11.98 -6.19 -7.66
CA LYS A 117 -12.27 -6.39 -9.09
C LYS A 117 -11.38 -5.56 -10.03
N ASP A 118 -10.81 -4.45 -9.56
CA ASP A 118 -9.95 -3.56 -10.33
C ASP A 118 -8.47 -3.97 -10.23
N GLY A 119 -8.16 -5.07 -9.51
CA GLY A 119 -6.82 -5.62 -9.32
C GLY A 119 -5.99 -4.92 -8.25
N TYR A 120 -6.61 -4.14 -7.38
CA TYR A 120 -5.94 -3.49 -6.25
C TYR A 120 -6.20 -4.24 -4.94
N VAL A 121 -5.22 -4.24 -4.04
CA VAL A 121 -5.35 -4.85 -2.71
C VAL A 121 -6.50 -4.19 -1.96
N GLN A 122 -7.49 -4.97 -1.54
CA GLN A 122 -8.57 -4.52 -0.67
C GLN A 122 -8.37 -4.97 0.78
N HIS A 123 -7.65 -6.09 0.97
CA HIS A 123 -7.34 -6.65 2.27
C HIS A 123 -5.97 -7.34 2.23
N CYS A 124 -5.27 -7.34 3.36
CA CYS A 124 -4.01 -8.04 3.52
C CYS A 124 -3.93 -8.64 4.93
N ASP A 125 -3.52 -9.93 4.99
CA ASP A 125 -3.05 -10.57 6.22
C ASP A 125 -1.53 -10.55 6.21
N GLU A 126 -0.92 -9.89 7.19
CA GLU A 126 0.52 -9.84 7.40
C GLU A 126 0.94 -10.83 8.48
N THR A 127 2.08 -11.46 8.29
CA THR A 127 2.75 -12.24 9.33
C THR A 127 4.25 -11.95 9.32
N GLU A 128 4.72 -11.42 10.43
CA GLU A 128 6.13 -11.15 10.68
C GLU A 128 6.80 -12.32 11.40
N TYR A 129 7.97 -12.70 10.90
CA TYR A 129 8.82 -13.76 11.45
C TYR A 129 10.18 -13.17 11.82
N GLU A 130 10.39 -12.92 13.11
CA GLU A 130 11.67 -12.52 13.64
C GLU A 130 12.38 -13.71 14.30
N ARG A 131 13.71 -13.75 14.16
CA ARG A 131 14.51 -14.82 14.73
C ARG A 131 14.36 -14.93 16.25
N GLY A 132 13.92 -16.09 16.73
CA GLY A 132 13.77 -16.37 18.17
C GLY A 132 12.53 -15.77 18.83
N LYS A 133 11.62 -15.18 18.06
CA LYS A 133 10.32 -14.69 18.53
C LYS A 133 9.16 -15.50 17.96
N ALA A 134 8.00 -15.45 18.60
CA ALA A 134 6.78 -15.97 18.04
C ALA A 134 6.32 -15.07 16.88
N PRO A 135 5.72 -15.64 15.82
CA PRO A 135 5.17 -14.80 14.73
C PRO A 135 4.16 -13.78 15.24
N LYS A 136 4.24 -12.56 14.71
CA LYS A 136 3.25 -11.48 14.92
C LYS A 136 2.38 -11.40 13.69
N SER A 137 1.06 -11.20 13.85
CA SER A 137 0.14 -11.04 12.71
C SER A 137 -0.64 -9.75 12.83
N GLU A 138 -0.82 -9.10 11.68
CA GLU A 138 -1.55 -7.87 11.51
C GLU A 138 -2.44 -7.95 10.28
N THR A 139 -3.41 -7.03 10.19
CA THR A 139 -4.30 -6.94 9.04
C THR A 139 -4.36 -5.51 8.53
N TRP A 140 -4.56 -5.38 7.22
CA TRP A 140 -4.66 -4.12 6.52
C TRP A 140 -5.87 -4.12 5.60
N ASP A 141 -6.65 -3.04 5.60
CA ASP A 141 -7.78 -2.83 4.69
C ASP A 141 -7.59 -1.54 3.89
N PHE A 142 -7.95 -1.58 2.60
CA PHE A 142 -7.71 -0.50 1.65
C PHE A 142 -9.00 -0.13 0.90
N GLU A 143 -9.26 1.18 0.77
CA GLU A 143 -10.37 1.70 -0.02
C GLU A 143 -9.85 2.63 -1.13
N TYR A 144 -10.53 2.57 -2.29
CA TYR A 144 -10.16 3.35 -3.48
C TYR A 144 -11.34 4.18 -3.97
N ASN A 145 -11.05 5.35 -4.56
CA ASN A 145 -12.07 6.13 -5.25
C ASN A 145 -12.36 5.58 -6.67
N ALA A 146 -13.33 6.19 -7.36
CA ALA A 146 -13.72 5.78 -8.72
C ALA A 146 -12.60 5.95 -9.77
N ASP A 147 -11.58 6.78 -9.49
CA ASP A 147 -10.41 6.96 -10.34
C ASP A 147 -9.33 5.88 -10.10
N GLY A 148 -9.53 4.98 -9.13
CA GLY A 148 -8.59 3.94 -8.72
C GLY A 148 -7.45 4.46 -7.84
N GLN A 149 -7.65 5.57 -7.13
CA GLN A 149 -6.67 6.15 -6.20
C GLN A 149 -7.00 5.72 -4.77
N LEU A 150 -5.98 5.37 -3.99
CA LEU A 150 -6.11 4.97 -2.58
C LEU A 150 -6.62 6.15 -1.74
N VAL A 151 -7.74 5.97 -1.02
CA VAL A 151 -8.36 7.03 -0.20
C VAL A 151 -8.40 6.70 1.29
N LYS A 152 -8.17 5.43 1.65
CA LYS A 152 -8.17 5.02 3.04
C LYS A 152 -7.32 3.77 3.25
N VAL A 153 -6.58 3.74 4.34
CA VAL A 153 -5.87 2.57 4.86
C VAL A 153 -6.32 2.36 6.30
N VAL A 154 -6.58 1.11 6.68
CA VAL A 154 -6.83 0.73 8.08
C VAL A 154 -5.81 -0.34 8.44
N SER A 155 -5.01 -0.09 9.48
CA SER A 155 -4.09 -1.06 10.07
C SER A 155 -4.65 -1.56 11.40
N SER A 156 -4.47 -2.84 11.70
CA SER A 156 -4.79 -3.40 13.03
C SER A 156 -3.68 -3.15 14.04
N GLU A 157 -2.54 -2.62 13.60
CA GLU A 157 -1.44 -2.23 14.48
C GLU A 157 -1.89 -1.20 15.51
N ASP A 158 -1.31 -1.24 16.71
CA ASP A 158 -1.56 -0.30 17.83
C ASP A 158 -3.05 0.01 18.14
N GLY A 159 -3.96 -0.90 17.77
CA GLY A 159 -5.38 -0.83 18.11
C GLY A 159 -6.24 -0.12 17.08
N TYR A 160 -5.99 -0.36 15.81
CA TYR A 160 -6.69 0.15 14.63
C TYR A 160 -6.45 1.63 14.37
N GLU A 161 -5.47 1.89 13.53
CA GLU A 161 -5.25 3.19 12.96
C GLU A 161 -5.91 3.30 11.59
N THR A 162 -6.43 4.49 11.29
CA THR A 162 -7.05 4.77 9.99
C THR A 162 -6.37 5.98 9.38
N THR A 163 -5.73 5.80 8.23
CA THR A 163 -5.21 6.89 7.41
C THR A 163 -6.24 7.27 6.35
N HIS A 164 -6.66 8.53 6.35
CA HIS A 164 -7.53 9.12 5.35
C HIS A 164 -6.72 9.93 4.34
N ILE A 165 -6.99 9.74 3.05
CA ILE A 165 -6.28 10.40 1.96
C ILE A 165 -7.28 11.22 1.14
N THR A 166 -7.11 12.54 1.11
CA THR A 166 -8.00 13.46 0.41
C THR A 166 -7.40 13.92 -0.90
N TYR A 167 -8.15 13.75 -2.00
CA TYR A 167 -7.76 14.18 -3.33
C TYR A 167 -8.54 15.43 -3.79
N LYS A 168 -7.84 16.27 -4.56
CA LYS A 168 -8.44 17.38 -5.31
C LYS A 168 -7.80 17.44 -6.70
N SER A 169 -8.63 17.36 -7.75
CA SER A 169 -8.17 17.41 -9.15
C SER A 169 -7.06 16.39 -9.47
N GLY A 170 -7.16 15.18 -8.90
CA GLY A 170 -6.21 14.08 -9.09
C GLY A 170 -4.93 14.17 -8.25
N ASN A 171 -4.83 15.13 -7.32
CA ASN A 171 -3.69 15.28 -6.41
C ASN A 171 -4.10 15.01 -4.97
N ILE A 172 -3.26 14.34 -4.20
CA ILE A 172 -3.39 14.26 -2.75
C ILE A 172 -3.17 15.66 -2.18
N VAL A 173 -4.15 16.19 -1.46
CA VAL A 173 -4.06 17.53 -0.83
C VAL A 173 -3.98 17.45 0.67
N ARG A 174 -4.35 16.32 1.26
CA ARG A 174 -4.26 16.08 2.70
C ARG A 174 -4.22 14.58 2.99
N THR A 175 -3.43 14.21 3.97
CA THR A 175 -3.48 12.95 4.68
C THR A 175 -3.77 13.22 6.16
N SER A 176 -4.45 12.28 6.83
CA SER A 176 -4.64 12.36 8.28
C SER A 176 -4.77 10.97 8.88
N VAL A 177 -4.16 10.76 10.03
CA VAL A 177 -4.19 9.53 10.80
C VAL A 177 -5.13 9.69 11.98
N VAL A 178 -6.07 8.74 12.11
CA VAL A 178 -7.03 8.68 13.20
C VAL A 178 -6.80 7.39 13.98
N SER A 179 -6.55 7.50 15.28
CA SER A 179 -6.46 6.39 16.20
C SER A 179 -7.42 6.59 17.36
N ARG A 180 -8.19 5.55 17.70
CA ARG A 180 -9.19 5.58 18.77
C ARG A 180 -10.17 6.76 18.67
N GLY A 181 -10.56 7.12 17.42
CA GLY A 181 -11.49 8.20 17.12
C GLY A 181 -10.94 9.62 17.31
N ARG A 182 -9.62 9.78 17.40
CA ARG A 182 -8.93 11.08 17.47
C ARG A 182 -7.93 11.19 16.34
N GLU A 183 -7.89 12.35 15.68
CA GLU A 183 -6.82 12.69 14.75
C GLU A 183 -5.51 12.78 15.54
N LYS A 184 -4.52 11.99 15.13
CA LYS A 184 -3.18 11.93 15.72
C LYS A 184 -2.21 12.78 14.94
N ASP A 185 -2.41 12.80 13.61
CA ASP A 185 -1.49 13.41 12.68
C ASP A 185 -2.24 13.90 11.45
N ARG A 186 -1.71 14.94 10.80
CA ARG A 186 -2.25 15.52 9.58
C ARG A 186 -1.18 16.23 8.78
N HIS A 187 -1.14 15.97 7.47
CA HIS A 187 -0.28 16.65 6.53
C HIS A 187 -1.08 17.30 5.41
N ASP A 188 -0.87 18.58 5.16
CA ASP A 188 -1.35 19.31 3.99
C ASP A 188 -0.29 19.30 2.90
N ILE A 189 -0.63 18.82 1.70
CA ILE A 189 0.31 18.55 0.60
C ILE A 189 0.20 19.64 -0.47
N TYR A 190 1.34 20.13 -0.93
CA TYR A 190 1.43 21.23 -1.89
C TYR A 190 2.29 20.87 -3.11
N TYR A 191 1.85 21.36 -4.28
CA TYR A 191 2.45 21.13 -5.59
C TYR A 191 3.12 22.36 -6.18
N THR A 192 3.11 23.47 -5.43
CA THR A 192 3.79 24.72 -5.74
C THR A 192 4.52 25.26 -4.50
N SER A 193 5.53 26.09 -4.73
CA SER A 193 6.27 26.79 -3.69
C SER A 193 6.82 28.12 -4.24
N ASN A 194 7.56 28.86 -3.43
CA ASN A 194 8.23 30.09 -3.90
C ASN A 194 9.25 29.83 -5.03
N THR A 195 9.75 28.60 -5.15
CA THR A 195 10.72 28.20 -6.18
C THR A 195 10.12 27.33 -7.28
N VAL A 196 8.90 26.80 -7.08
CA VAL A 196 8.15 25.98 -8.05
C VAL A 196 6.80 26.64 -8.32
N ALA A 197 6.75 27.47 -9.36
CA ALA A 197 5.58 28.28 -9.67
C ALA A 197 4.40 27.49 -10.27
N SER A 198 4.66 26.31 -10.87
CA SER A 198 3.63 25.46 -11.48
C SER A 198 3.81 24.02 -11.05
N PRO A 199 2.69 23.26 -10.86
CA PRO A 199 2.77 21.85 -10.51
C PRO A 199 3.59 21.03 -11.52
N ILE A 200 4.43 20.15 -11.03
CA ILE A 200 5.29 19.26 -11.83
C ILE A 200 4.51 17.98 -12.15
N LEU A 201 4.29 17.70 -13.43
CA LEU A 201 3.58 16.48 -13.84
C LEU A 201 4.31 15.22 -13.34
N ASN A 202 3.60 14.31 -12.70
CA ASN A 202 4.11 13.01 -12.27
C ASN A 202 4.14 12.02 -13.47
N LYS A 203 5.03 12.28 -14.43
CA LYS A 203 5.12 11.51 -15.66
C LYS A 203 5.43 10.02 -15.43
N GLY A 204 6.14 9.71 -14.37
CA GLY A 204 6.53 8.35 -14.01
C GLY A 204 5.57 7.63 -13.09
N ASN A 205 4.45 8.28 -12.70
CA ASN A 205 3.50 7.76 -11.71
C ASN A 205 4.19 7.29 -10.42
N MET A 206 5.13 8.12 -9.93
CA MET A 206 5.88 7.81 -8.71
C MET A 206 5.03 8.09 -7.46
N MET A 207 5.09 7.15 -6.51
CA MET A 207 4.53 7.32 -5.16
C MET A 207 5.60 6.93 -4.14
N PHE A 208 5.80 7.80 -3.15
CA PHE A 208 6.62 7.53 -1.97
C PHE A 208 5.71 7.79 -0.77
N PHE A 209 4.95 6.76 -0.38
CA PHE A 209 3.82 6.85 0.55
C PHE A 209 4.19 7.56 1.84
N ASP A 210 5.12 7.02 2.58
CA ASP A 210 5.64 7.59 3.81
C ASP A 210 6.34 8.94 3.56
N THR A 211 7.39 8.97 2.73
CA THR A 211 8.26 10.15 2.52
C THR A 211 7.52 11.41 2.07
N THR A 212 6.54 11.30 1.14
CA THR A 212 5.94 12.50 0.53
C THR A 212 4.54 12.80 1.00
N PHE A 213 3.88 11.83 1.62
CA PHE A 213 2.46 11.92 1.96
C PHE A 213 2.16 11.55 3.41
N ASP A 214 3.15 11.09 4.15
CA ASP A 214 2.96 10.57 5.50
C ASP A 214 1.85 9.51 5.55
N ILE A 215 1.92 8.57 4.62
CA ILE A 215 1.04 7.41 4.53
C ILE A 215 1.88 6.20 4.94
N ASP A 216 1.75 5.80 6.19
CA ASP A 216 2.42 4.58 6.65
C ASP A 216 1.66 3.35 6.14
N VAL A 217 2.33 2.58 5.34
CA VAL A 217 1.92 1.28 4.80
C VAL A 217 3.08 0.28 4.89
N GLU A 218 4.08 0.61 5.67
CA GLU A 218 5.31 -0.18 5.84
C GLU A 218 5.86 -0.72 4.50
N GLU A 219 6.24 -1.99 4.46
CA GLU A 219 6.73 -2.67 3.26
C GLU A 219 5.63 -2.92 2.22
N LEU A 220 4.35 -2.79 2.55
CA LEU A 220 3.26 -2.86 1.57
C LEU A 220 3.40 -1.81 0.46
N GLN A 221 4.18 -0.73 0.67
CA GLN A 221 4.54 0.21 -0.38
C GLN A 221 5.18 -0.46 -1.61
N PHE A 222 5.85 -1.61 -1.46
CA PHE A 222 6.41 -2.36 -2.58
C PHE A 222 5.33 -2.93 -3.52
N ALA A 223 4.14 -3.24 -3.00
CA ALA A 223 3.00 -3.68 -3.80
C ALA A 223 2.54 -2.61 -4.80
N TYR A 224 2.82 -1.32 -4.53
CA TYR A 224 2.57 -0.25 -5.49
C TYR A 224 3.35 -0.45 -6.79
N TYR A 225 4.62 -0.83 -6.72
CA TYR A 225 5.46 -1.09 -7.90
C TYR A 225 5.09 -2.40 -8.63
N ALA A 226 4.29 -3.24 -8.00
CA ALA A 226 3.62 -4.37 -8.65
C ALA A 226 2.26 -3.98 -9.28
N GLY A 227 1.84 -2.70 -9.14
CA GLY A 227 0.57 -2.18 -9.67
C GLY A 227 -0.64 -2.49 -8.80
N LEU A 228 -0.43 -2.86 -7.53
CA LEU A 228 -1.46 -3.43 -6.65
C LEU A 228 -2.04 -2.42 -5.63
N LEU A 229 -1.48 -1.21 -5.49
CA LEU A 229 -1.95 -0.19 -4.53
C LEU A 229 -2.54 1.06 -5.18
N GLY A 230 -3.24 0.89 -6.31
CA GLY A 230 -3.95 1.97 -6.97
C GLY A 230 -3.05 2.93 -7.76
N LYS A 231 -3.60 4.06 -8.17
CA LYS A 231 -2.97 5.03 -9.07
C LYS A 231 -2.32 6.18 -8.32
N ALA A 232 -1.21 6.69 -8.88
CA ALA A 232 -0.48 7.83 -8.36
C ALA A 232 -1.28 9.14 -8.39
N THR A 233 -0.82 10.11 -7.60
CA THR A 233 -1.17 11.52 -7.71
C THR A 233 -0.71 12.10 -9.05
N LYS A 234 -1.49 13.03 -9.62
CA LYS A 234 -1.27 13.62 -10.95
C LYS A 234 0.04 14.41 -11.05
N HIS A 235 0.43 15.09 -10.00
CA HIS A 235 1.65 15.90 -9.94
C HIS A 235 2.55 15.39 -8.81
N LEU A 236 3.82 15.77 -8.86
CA LEU A 236 4.80 15.47 -7.82
C LEU A 236 4.68 16.54 -6.71
N PRO A 237 4.56 16.14 -5.43
CA PRO A 237 4.53 17.09 -4.32
C PRO A 237 5.88 17.81 -4.19
N VAL A 238 5.86 19.07 -3.76
CA VAL A 238 7.07 19.87 -3.54
C VAL A 238 7.25 20.27 -2.08
N ARG A 239 6.20 20.17 -1.28
CA ARG A 239 6.26 20.32 0.19
C ARG A 239 5.03 19.74 0.85
N SER A 240 5.17 19.41 2.13
CA SER A 240 4.07 19.16 3.06
C SER A 240 4.14 20.11 4.25
N ILE A 241 3.03 20.26 4.96
CA ILE A 241 2.94 21.00 6.22
C ILE A 241 2.13 20.14 7.18
N ASP A 242 2.70 19.80 8.32
CA ASP A 242 2.04 19.01 9.36
C ASP A 242 1.11 19.87 10.26
N GLU A 243 0.51 19.26 11.29
CA GLU A 243 -0.38 19.94 12.23
C GLU A 243 0.36 20.94 13.16
N GLU A 244 1.68 20.81 13.33
CA GLU A 244 2.53 21.73 14.11
C GLU A 244 3.03 22.90 13.26
N ASN A 245 2.66 22.95 11.97
CA ASN A 245 3.10 23.88 10.93
C ASN A 245 4.59 23.73 10.57
N GLU A 246 5.18 22.58 10.80
CA GLU A 246 6.50 22.26 10.27
C GLU A 246 6.42 22.01 8.76
N VAL A 247 7.43 22.49 8.04
CA VAL A 247 7.44 22.42 6.56
C VAL A 247 8.50 21.46 6.10
N THR A 248 8.08 20.36 5.48
CA THR A 248 8.97 19.46 4.76
C THR A 248 9.00 19.82 3.28
N THR A 249 10.17 19.85 2.65
CA THR A 249 10.35 20.20 1.23
C THR A 249 10.92 19.05 0.43
N PHE A 250 10.35 18.83 -0.77
CA PHE A 250 10.71 17.76 -1.69
C PHE A 250 11.36 18.32 -2.93
N ARG A 251 12.60 17.88 -3.23
CA ARG A 251 13.35 18.30 -4.43
C ARG A 251 13.47 17.15 -5.41
N TRP A 252 13.01 17.36 -6.62
CA TRP A 252 13.01 16.38 -7.70
C TRP A 252 14.08 16.68 -8.74
N LYS A 253 14.76 15.65 -9.25
CA LYS A 253 15.58 15.72 -10.45
C LYS A 253 14.95 14.91 -11.56
N PHE A 254 15.21 15.27 -12.81
CA PHE A 254 14.59 14.68 -13.99
C PHE A 254 15.64 14.31 -15.03
N ASN A 255 15.35 13.29 -15.86
CA ASN A 255 16.09 13.03 -17.07
C ASN A 255 15.57 13.93 -18.22
N ALA A 256 16.25 13.86 -19.40
CA ALA A 256 15.89 14.65 -20.58
C ALA A 256 14.45 14.42 -21.08
N ASN A 257 13.84 13.28 -20.74
CA ASN A 257 12.48 12.92 -21.13
C ASN A 257 11.43 13.35 -20.09
N GLY A 258 11.84 14.04 -19.00
CA GLY A 258 10.95 14.54 -17.95
C GLY A 258 10.51 13.48 -16.92
N TYR A 259 11.14 12.32 -16.88
CA TYR A 259 10.91 11.33 -15.83
C TYR A 259 11.72 11.67 -14.58
N PRO A 260 11.16 11.55 -13.36
CA PRO A 260 11.91 11.82 -12.14
C PRO A 260 13.03 10.80 -11.95
N THR A 261 14.24 11.26 -11.62
CA THR A 261 15.42 10.41 -11.39
C THR A 261 15.87 10.39 -9.94
N SER A 262 15.41 11.35 -9.15
CA SER A 262 15.56 11.31 -7.70
C SER A 262 14.53 12.20 -7.01
N LEU A 263 14.20 11.81 -5.78
CA LEU A 263 13.57 12.62 -4.75
C LEU A 263 14.56 12.89 -3.65
N THR A 264 14.71 14.14 -3.20
CA THR A 264 15.49 14.51 -2.01
C THR A 264 14.57 15.19 -1.00
N GLU A 265 14.59 14.70 0.23
CA GLU A 265 13.98 15.23 1.43
C GLU A 265 15.06 15.43 2.48
N GLY A 266 15.24 16.66 3.00
CA GLY A 266 16.36 16.94 3.88
C GLY A 266 17.71 16.55 3.23
N ASP A 267 18.43 15.63 3.87
CA ASP A 267 19.69 15.04 3.41
C ASP A 267 19.51 13.69 2.70
N ASP A 268 18.30 13.10 2.79
CA ASP A 268 17.99 11.81 2.19
C ASP A 268 17.66 11.93 0.71
N THR A 269 18.19 11.01 -0.09
CA THR A 269 17.92 10.95 -1.53
C THR A 269 17.55 9.56 -1.99
N LYS A 270 16.30 9.41 -2.46
CA LYS A 270 15.79 8.21 -3.11
C LYS A 270 16.03 8.32 -4.61
N ARG A 271 16.79 7.38 -5.18
CA ARG A 271 17.11 7.34 -6.62
C ARG A 271 16.08 6.53 -7.39
N ILE A 272 15.84 6.93 -8.65
CA ILE A 272 14.92 6.26 -9.58
C ILE A 272 15.69 6.03 -10.89
N SER A 273 15.60 4.84 -11.45
CA SER A 273 16.21 4.46 -12.71
C SER A 273 15.13 3.99 -13.70
N TRP A 274 15.24 4.39 -14.98
CA TRP A 274 14.27 4.10 -16.06
C TRP A 274 14.85 3.23 -17.15
#